data_b902706800335ae0d147c0017e1f5a5e
#
_entry.id   b902706800335ae0d147c0017e1f5a5e
#
_cell.length_a   1.000
_cell.length_b   1.000
_cell.length_c   1.000
_cell.angle_alpha   90.00
_cell.angle_beta   90.00
_cell.angle_gamma   90.00
#
_symmetry.space_group_name_H-M   'P 1'
#
loop_
_entity.id
_entity.type
_entity.pdbx_description
1 polymer ?
#
loop_
_entity_poly.entity_id
_entity_poly.type
_entity_poly.pdbx_seq_one_letter_code
_entity_poly.pdbx_strand_id
1 'polypeptide(L)'
;PMLRPYKSWRHRYLWFNDPDLKSYLLEHMARVPYRGFGEFHVFGQDADSIPIEEMIELARERKLVLHPHTDLEGMRIILQKAPDVVVMWAHGGFNVPVETLREMLDRYPMFYIELSLREGMLDGEQRLTSQWKQFLLDYRTRFLVGMDTYKPSRWADLPEIAAETRGWLAQLPDDVAADISRNNLDRLFPR
;
A
#
# COMPACT_ATOMS: atom_id res chain seq x y z
N PRO A 1 5.64 -7.93 -10.83
CA PRO A 1 6.09 -8.14 -9.43
C PRO A 1 6.58 -6.84 -8.81
N MET A 2 6.68 -6.82 -7.45
CA MET A 2 7.31 -5.74 -6.68
C MET A 2 8.60 -6.26 -6.04
N LEU A 3 9.60 -5.40 -5.90
CA LEU A 3 10.90 -5.74 -5.31
C LEU A 3 10.92 -5.25 -3.86
N ARG A 4 11.21 -6.14 -2.91
CA ARG A 4 11.50 -5.75 -1.54
C ARG A 4 12.92 -5.18 -1.44
N PRO A 5 13.13 -4.03 -0.78
CA PRO A 5 14.45 -3.40 -0.68
C PRO A 5 15.34 -4.03 0.40
N TYR A 6 15.18 -5.33 0.68
CA TYR A 6 15.99 -6.05 1.66
C TYR A 6 16.18 -7.52 1.30
N LYS A 7 17.39 -8.02 1.54
CA LYS A 7 17.85 -9.36 1.17
C LYS A 7 17.19 -10.50 1.95
N SER A 8 16.71 -10.22 3.16
CA SER A 8 16.04 -11.22 4.01
C SER A 8 15.08 -10.58 5.01
N TRP A 9 14.15 -11.37 5.55
CA TRP A 9 13.22 -10.93 6.59
C TRP A 9 13.90 -10.37 7.85
N ARG A 10 15.12 -10.80 8.16
CA ARG A 10 15.90 -10.28 9.30
C ARG A 10 16.35 -8.83 9.09
N HIS A 11 16.54 -8.40 7.85
CA HIS A 11 16.96 -7.04 7.51
C HIS A 11 15.80 -6.05 7.36
N ARG A 12 14.55 -6.48 7.51
CA ARG A 12 13.36 -5.64 7.27
C ARG A 12 13.24 -4.38 8.13
N TYR A 13 14.03 -4.26 9.20
CA TYR A 13 14.08 -3.10 10.09
C TYR A 13 15.41 -2.37 10.08
N LEU A 14 16.32 -2.69 9.15
CA LEU A 14 17.66 -2.12 9.08
C LEU A 14 18.06 -1.67 7.67
N TRP A 15 17.31 -2.08 6.65
CA TRP A 15 17.64 -1.87 5.24
C TRP A 15 17.71 -0.40 4.82
N PHE A 16 16.96 0.45 5.50
CA PHE A 16 16.92 1.91 5.28
C PHE A 16 18.21 2.62 5.72
N ASN A 17 19.14 1.91 6.33
CA ASN A 17 20.50 2.37 6.65
C ASN A 17 21.58 1.69 5.78
N ASP A 18 21.20 0.87 4.80
CA ASP A 18 22.14 0.16 3.93
C ASP A 18 22.63 1.11 2.83
N PRO A 19 23.93 1.54 2.83
CA PRO A 19 24.47 2.43 1.80
C PRO A 19 24.51 1.77 0.40
N ASP A 20 24.46 0.44 0.33
CA ASP A 20 24.47 -0.30 -0.92
C ASP A 20 23.06 -0.61 -1.47
N LEU A 21 22.00 -0.07 -0.84
CA LEU A 21 20.63 -0.32 -1.24
C LEU A 21 20.39 -0.03 -2.73
N LYS A 22 20.81 1.12 -3.22
CA LYS A 22 20.63 1.52 -4.63
C LYS A 22 21.24 0.51 -5.59
N SER A 23 22.47 0.06 -5.30
CA SER A 23 23.15 -0.95 -6.10
C SER A 23 22.41 -2.28 -6.12
N TYR A 24 21.89 -2.70 -4.95
CA TYR A 24 21.05 -3.89 -4.81
C TYR A 24 19.77 -3.78 -5.66
N LEU A 25 19.06 -2.65 -5.60
CA LEU A 25 17.85 -2.44 -6.37
C LEU A 25 18.13 -2.49 -7.89
N LEU A 26 19.16 -1.79 -8.35
CA LEU A 26 19.55 -1.76 -9.77
C LEU A 26 19.94 -3.15 -10.30
N GLU A 27 20.70 -3.92 -9.52
CA GLU A 27 21.08 -5.29 -9.89
C GLU A 27 19.85 -6.19 -10.10
N HIS A 28 18.87 -6.12 -9.18
CA HIS A 28 17.65 -6.94 -9.27
C HIS A 28 16.76 -6.49 -10.43
N MET A 29 16.61 -5.18 -10.61
CA MET A 29 15.82 -4.60 -11.71
C MET A 29 16.38 -4.91 -13.10
N ALA A 30 17.68 -5.12 -13.21
CA ALA A 30 18.31 -5.56 -14.47
C ALA A 30 17.89 -6.99 -14.86
N ARG A 31 17.46 -7.81 -13.92
CA ARG A 31 17.09 -9.21 -14.12
C ARG A 31 15.59 -9.43 -14.28
N VAL A 32 14.77 -8.61 -13.63
CA VAL A 32 13.31 -8.76 -13.57
C VAL A 32 12.64 -7.40 -13.78
N PRO A 33 11.62 -7.31 -14.66
CA PRO A 33 10.86 -6.06 -14.86
C PRO A 33 9.91 -5.80 -13.70
N TYR A 34 10.43 -5.33 -12.58
CA TYR A 34 9.62 -4.94 -11.43
C TYR A 34 8.76 -3.71 -11.76
N ARG A 35 7.59 -3.64 -11.13
CA ARG A 35 6.61 -2.56 -11.30
C ARG A 35 6.54 -1.65 -10.06
N GLY A 36 7.28 -1.96 -9.01
CA GLY A 36 7.33 -1.18 -7.78
C GLY A 36 8.31 -1.74 -6.77
N PHE A 37 8.49 -0.99 -5.70
CA PHE A 37 9.21 -1.38 -4.50
C PHE A 37 8.20 -1.64 -3.38
N GLY A 38 8.27 -2.84 -2.79
CA GLY A 38 7.35 -3.22 -1.71
C GLY A 38 7.05 -4.72 -1.63
N GLU A 39 6.32 -5.13 -0.64
CA GLU A 39 5.99 -4.37 0.56
C GLU A 39 7.26 -4.16 1.40
N PHE A 40 7.52 -2.94 1.86
CA PHE A 40 8.68 -2.64 2.68
C PHE A 40 8.29 -1.98 4.01
N HIS A 41 9.00 -2.37 5.08
CA HIS A 41 8.77 -1.89 6.44
C HIS A 41 9.72 -0.75 6.77
N VAL A 42 9.19 0.40 7.15
CA VAL A 42 9.92 1.56 7.68
C VAL A 42 8.97 2.35 8.57
N PHE A 43 9.45 2.95 9.66
CA PHE A 43 8.57 3.61 10.63
C PHE A 43 9.16 4.94 11.10
N GLY A 44 8.27 5.91 11.35
CA GLY A 44 8.64 7.21 11.88
C GLY A 44 9.78 7.87 11.10
N GLN A 45 10.75 8.41 11.84
CA GLN A 45 11.89 9.13 11.29
C GLN A 45 12.85 8.28 10.45
N ASP A 46 12.82 6.95 10.56
CA ASP A 46 13.61 6.08 9.69
C ASP A 46 13.24 6.24 8.20
N ALA A 47 12.03 6.73 7.92
CA ALA A 47 11.59 7.09 6.57
C ALA A 47 12.33 8.29 5.95
N ASP A 48 13.08 9.06 6.76
CA ASP A 48 13.88 10.22 6.32
C ASP A 48 15.35 9.88 6.00
N SER A 49 15.66 8.62 5.78
CA SER A 49 17.02 8.18 5.50
C SER A 49 17.44 8.38 4.04
N ILE A 50 18.75 8.53 3.80
CA ILE A 50 19.33 8.67 2.45
C ILE A 50 18.99 7.48 1.54
N PRO A 51 19.12 6.21 1.98
CA PRO A 51 18.75 5.07 1.13
C PRO A 51 17.28 5.08 0.69
N ILE A 52 16.37 5.56 1.53
CA ILE A 52 14.95 5.71 1.15
C ILE A 52 14.78 6.82 0.11
N GLU A 53 15.46 7.94 0.27
CA GLU A 53 15.45 9.02 -0.72
C GLU A 53 15.96 8.56 -2.08
N GLU A 54 17.08 7.83 -2.13
CA GLU A 54 17.60 7.22 -3.36
C GLU A 54 16.63 6.20 -3.98
N MET A 55 15.92 5.41 -3.17
CA MET A 55 14.89 4.49 -3.64
C MET A 55 13.68 5.25 -4.23
N ILE A 56 13.27 6.36 -3.62
CA ILE A 56 12.20 7.24 -4.13
C ILE A 56 12.61 7.84 -5.48
N GLU A 57 13.84 8.37 -5.61
CA GLU A 57 14.35 8.90 -6.87
C GLU A 57 14.33 7.83 -7.97
N LEU A 58 14.79 6.63 -7.67
CA LEU A 58 14.76 5.51 -8.60
C LEU A 58 13.32 5.14 -9.00
N ALA A 59 12.39 5.18 -8.05
CA ALA A 59 10.97 4.94 -8.32
C ALA A 59 10.39 6.03 -9.26
N ARG A 60 10.75 7.28 -9.05
CA ARG A 60 10.35 8.42 -9.90
C ARG A 60 10.87 8.26 -11.33
N GLU A 61 12.19 8.00 -11.49
CA GLU A 61 12.83 7.82 -12.79
C GLU A 61 12.23 6.66 -13.60
N ARG A 62 11.90 5.58 -12.93
CA ARG A 62 11.42 4.34 -13.54
C ARG A 62 9.91 4.19 -13.55
N LYS A 63 9.17 5.18 -13.03
CA LYS A 63 7.70 5.17 -12.88
C LYS A 63 7.21 3.94 -12.11
N LEU A 64 7.86 3.64 -11.00
CA LEU A 64 7.54 2.50 -10.12
C LEU A 64 6.60 2.94 -9.00
N VAL A 65 5.81 1.99 -8.51
CA VAL A 65 4.93 2.18 -7.36
C VAL A 65 5.71 1.92 -6.07
N LEU A 66 5.52 2.74 -5.05
CA LEU A 66 5.99 2.48 -3.70
C LEU A 66 4.87 1.84 -2.88
N HIS A 67 5.17 0.76 -2.17
CA HIS A 67 4.21 0.06 -1.30
C HIS A 67 4.77 -0.06 0.13
N PRO A 68 4.76 1.03 0.90
CA PRO A 68 5.25 1.06 2.26
C PRO A 68 4.26 0.44 3.25
N HIS A 69 4.81 -0.35 4.19
CA HIS A 69 4.21 -0.75 5.44
C HIS A 69 4.81 0.16 6.53
N THR A 70 4.08 1.15 6.95
CA THR A 70 4.59 2.22 7.82
C THR A 70 3.49 2.77 8.71
N ASP A 71 3.88 3.51 9.75
CA ASP A 71 2.98 4.31 10.56
C ASP A 71 2.63 5.66 9.86
N LEU A 72 1.79 6.45 10.52
CA LEU A 72 1.34 7.74 9.99
C LEU A 72 2.50 8.74 9.81
N GLU A 73 3.48 8.74 10.72
CA GLU A 73 4.63 9.63 10.65
C GLU A 73 5.51 9.29 9.44
N GLY A 74 5.91 8.03 9.30
CA GLY A 74 6.69 7.56 8.16
C GLY A 74 5.98 7.76 6.82
N MET A 75 4.64 7.57 6.78
CA MET A 75 3.87 7.84 5.58
C MET A 75 3.88 9.32 5.19
N ARG A 76 3.74 10.22 6.16
CA ARG A 76 3.82 11.66 5.90
C ARG A 76 5.17 12.06 5.33
N ILE A 77 6.27 11.52 5.87
CA ILE A 77 7.62 11.74 5.35
C ILE A 77 7.75 11.26 3.91
N ILE A 78 7.32 10.02 3.64
CA ILE A 78 7.36 9.44 2.28
C ILE A 78 6.57 10.30 1.29
N LEU A 79 5.34 10.69 1.62
CA LEU A 79 4.51 11.50 0.72
C LEU A 79 5.06 12.92 0.50
N GLN A 80 5.75 13.52 1.47
CA GLN A 80 6.43 14.81 1.31
C GLN A 80 7.61 14.71 0.33
N LYS A 81 8.36 13.59 0.36
CA LYS A 81 9.49 13.33 -0.54
C LYS A 81 9.06 12.84 -1.93
N ALA A 82 7.90 12.19 -2.01
CA ALA A 82 7.39 11.52 -3.21
C ALA A 82 5.98 12.01 -3.64
N PRO A 83 5.70 13.33 -3.73
CA PRO A 83 4.36 13.83 -4.06
C PRO A 83 3.90 13.48 -5.47
N ASP A 84 4.83 13.16 -6.35
CA ASP A 84 4.69 12.84 -7.78
C ASP A 84 4.85 11.33 -8.08
N VAL A 85 5.18 10.52 -7.10
CA VAL A 85 5.31 9.06 -7.23
C VAL A 85 4.04 8.38 -6.73
N VAL A 86 3.60 7.31 -7.40
CA VAL A 86 2.48 6.50 -6.90
C VAL A 86 2.87 5.81 -5.60
N VAL A 87 2.18 6.13 -4.51
CA VAL A 87 2.35 5.51 -3.20
C VAL A 87 1.09 4.77 -2.82
N MET A 88 1.20 3.47 -2.57
CA MET A 88 0.12 2.59 -2.13
C MET A 88 0.38 2.18 -0.68
N TRP A 89 -0.37 2.75 0.28
CA TRP A 89 -0.15 2.46 1.71
C TRP A 89 -0.71 1.10 2.09
N ALA A 90 0.16 0.20 2.52
CA ALA A 90 -0.26 -1.11 3.03
C ALA A 90 -1.16 -0.93 4.27
N HIS A 91 -2.28 -1.68 4.28
CA HIS A 91 -3.25 -1.75 5.38
C HIS A 91 -3.92 -0.40 5.71
N GLY A 92 -3.80 0.61 4.85
CA GLY A 92 -4.32 1.95 5.11
C GLY A 92 -3.88 2.54 6.46
N GLY A 93 -2.68 2.18 6.93
CA GLY A 93 -2.17 2.56 8.24
C GLY A 93 -2.89 1.89 9.41
N PHE A 94 -3.48 0.68 9.19
CA PHE A 94 -4.21 -0.15 10.18
C PHE A 94 -5.42 0.55 10.79
N ASN A 95 -5.23 1.44 11.76
CA ASN A 95 -6.30 2.10 12.53
C ASN A 95 -6.27 3.62 12.44
N VAL A 96 -5.55 4.20 11.48
CA VAL A 96 -5.54 5.65 11.25
C VAL A 96 -6.96 6.16 10.99
N PRO A 97 -7.41 7.25 11.65
CA PRO A 97 -8.77 7.78 11.47
C PRO A 97 -9.10 8.15 10.02
N VAL A 98 -10.35 7.93 9.62
CA VAL A 98 -10.84 8.23 8.27
C VAL A 98 -10.62 9.70 7.88
N GLU A 99 -10.80 10.62 8.82
CA GLU A 99 -10.59 12.06 8.62
C GLU A 99 -9.15 12.36 8.19
N THR A 100 -8.17 11.74 8.86
CA THR A 100 -6.75 11.86 8.50
C THR A 100 -6.48 11.28 7.11
N LEU A 101 -7.08 10.12 6.79
CA LEU A 101 -6.94 9.52 5.46
C LEU A 101 -7.55 10.40 4.36
N ARG A 102 -8.70 11.07 4.62
CA ARG A 102 -9.30 12.04 3.70
C ARG A 102 -8.36 13.20 3.41
N GLU A 103 -7.83 13.86 4.45
CA GLU A 103 -6.87 14.95 4.32
C GLU A 103 -5.65 14.55 3.46
N MET A 104 -5.16 13.33 3.66
CA MET A 104 -4.02 12.82 2.89
C MET A 104 -4.38 12.56 1.42
N LEU A 105 -5.55 11.95 1.15
CA LEU A 105 -6.03 11.70 -0.22
C LEU A 105 -6.30 12.99 -0.99
N ASP A 106 -6.84 14.02 -0.32
CA ASP A 106 -7.08 15.34 -0.91
C ASP A 106 -5.78 16.05 -1.26
N ARG A 107 -4.77 15.93 -0.40
CA ARG A 107 -3.48 16.59 -0.57
C ARG A 107 -2.58 15.92 -1.60
N TYR A 108 -2.61 14.56 -1.71
CA TYR A 108 -1.68 13.79 -2.51
C TYR A 108 -2.39 13.01 -3.61
N PRO A 109 -2.44 13.52 -4.86
CA PRO A 109 -3.14 12.89 -5.97
C PRO A 109 -2.64 11.49 -6.34
N MET A 110 -1.37 11.17 -6.06
CA MET A 110 -0.76 9.88 -6.37
C MET A 110 -0.76 8.90 -5.18
N PHE A 111 -1.52 9.21 -4.12
CA PHE A 111 -1.63 8.38 -2.93
C PHE A 111 -2.82 7.44 -3.02
N TYR A 112 -2.62 6.16 -2.72
CA TYR A 112 -3.60 5.08 -2.72
C TYR A 112 -3.57 4.32 -1.40
N ILE A 113 -4.68 3.68 -1.04
CA ILE A 113 -4.84 2.92 0.20
C ILE A 113 -5.14 1.46 -0.15
N GLU A 114 -4.30 0.55 0.30
CA GLU A 114 -4.51 -0.89 0.22
C GLU A 114 -5.19 -1.37 1.53
N LEU A 115 -6.23 -2.20 1.43
CA LEU A 115 -7.20 -2.46 2.49
C LEU A 115 -7.02 -3.81 3.21
N SER A 116 -5.98 -4.60 2.91
CA SER A 116 -5.75 -5.81 3.71
C SER A 116 -5.50 -5.46 5.18
N LEU A 117 -6.01 -6.26 6.09
CA LEU A 117 -5.85 -6.06 7.55
C LEU A 117 -6.27 -4.66 8.06
N ARG A 118 -7.04 -3.91 7.30
CA ARG A 118 -7.52 -2.60 7.73
C ARG A 118 -8.59 -2.73 8.81
N GLU A 119 -8.33 -2.16 9.97
CA GLU A 119 -9.24 -2.20 11.13
C GLU A 119 -10.34 -1.13 11.05
N GLY A 120 -11.45 -1.36 11.75
CA GLY A 120 -12.53 -0.38 11.92
C GLY A 120 -13.41 -0.15 10.70
N MET A 121 -13.25 -0.91 9.62
CA MET A 121 -14.12 -0.83 8.45
C MET A 121 -15.49 -1.44 8.71
N LEU A 122 -15.51 -2.59 9.40
CA LEU A 122 -16.68 -3.40 9.63
C LEU A 122 -17.13 -3.30 11.08
N ASP A 123 -18.44 -3.38 11.31
CA ASP A 123 -19.05 -3.53 12.63
C ASP A 123 -19.06 -5.02 13.08
N GLY A 124 -19.62 -5.28 14.27
CA GLY A 124 -19.72 -6.63 14.82
C GLY A 124 -20.60 -7.60 14.02
N GLU A 125 -21.36 -7.11 13.05
CA GLU A 125 -22.20 -7.90 12.14
C GLU A 125 -21.62 -7.99 10.72
N GLN A 126 -20.34 -7.69 10.56
CA GLN A 126 -19.61 -7.68 9.28
C GLN A 126 -20.19 -6.70 8.22
N ARG A 127 -20.83 -5.62 8.70
CA ARG A 127 -21.32 -4.56 7.82
C ARG A 127 -20.32 -3.40 7.79
N LEU A 128 -20.18 -2.77 6.62
CA LEU A 128 -19.44 -1.52 6.52
C LEU A 128 -20.06 -0.48 7.44
N THR A 129 -19.26 0.14 8.30
CA THR A 129 -19.73 1.31 9.07
C THR A 129 -20.14 2.41 8.10
N SER A 130 -21.11 3.26 8.48
CA SER A 130 -21.58 4.36 7.63
C SER A 130 -20.44 5.29 7.22
N GLN A 131 -19.48 5.54 8.11
CA GLN A 131 -18.31 6.35 7.85
C GLN A 131 -17.42 5.73 6.77
N TRP A 132 -17.07 4.44 6.87
CA TRP A 132 -16.28 3.74 5.88
C TRP A 132 -17.01 3.59 4.55
N LYS A 133 -18.30 3.28 4.58
CA LYS A 133 -19.11 3.19 3.37
C LYS A 133 -19.05 4.51 2.57
N GLN A 134 -19.29 5.64 3.24
CA GLN A 134 -19.22 6.95 2.59
C GLN A 134 -17.81 7.26 2.10
N PHE A 135 -16.77 6.92 2.87
CA PHE A 135 -15.37 7.14 2.48
C PHE A 135 -14.98 6.35 1.23
N LEU A 136 -15.39 5.09 1.12
CA LEU A 136 -15.17 4.26 -0.07
C LEU A 136 -15.91 4.81 -1.30
N LEU A 137 -17.11 5.37 -1.13
CA LEU A 137 -17.86 6.01 -2.21
C LEU A 137 -17.18 7.28 -2.71
N ASP A 138 -16.75 8.15 -1.79
CA ASP A 138 -16.15 9.46 -2.12
C ASP A 138 -14.80 9.31 -2.84
N TYR A 139 -13.99 8.32 -2.44
CA TYR A 139 -12.63 8.10 -2.98
C TYR A 139 -12.49 6.77 -3.71
N ARG A 140 -13.56 6.28 -4.35
CA ARG A 140 -13.64 4.96 -5.00
C ARG A 140 -12.44 4.57 -5.87
N THR A 141 -11.78 5.54 -6.49
CA THR A 141 -10.65 5.34 -7.41
C THR A 141 -9.29 5.26 -6.70
N ARG A 142 -9.27 5.35 -5.37
CA ARG A 142 -8.05 5.47 -4.57
C ARG A 142 -7.84 4.30 -3.60
N PHE A 143 -8.71 3.29 -3.63
CA PHE A 143 -8.62 2.09 -2.80
C PHE A 143 -8.26 0.86 -3.62
N LEU A 144 -7.55 -0.08 -2.99
CA LEU A 144 -7.20 -1.37 -3.56
C LEU A 144 -7.49 -2.47 -2.54
N VAL A 145 -7.98 -3.60 -3.03
CA VAL A 145 -8.11 -4.82 -2.22
C VAL A 145 -6.76 -5.53 -2.18
N GLY A 146 -6.34 -5.96 -0.99
CA GLY A 146 -5.24 -6.88 -0.78
C GLY A 146 -5.62 -8.02 0.15
N MET A 147 -4.82 -9.09 0.16
CA MET A 147 -5.06 -10.29 0.98
C MET A 147 -3.97 -10.53 2.01
N ASP A 148 -2.80 -9.93 1.82
CA ASP A 148 -1.61 -10.03 2.66
C ASP A 148 -1.31 -11.45 3.17
N THR A 149 -1.07 -12.37 2.24
CA THR A 149 -0.77 -13.76 2.53
C THR A 149 0.73 -13.98 2.84
N TYR A 150 1.25 -13.26 3.84
CA TYR A 150 2.69 -13.21 4.17
C TYR A 150 3.23 -14.47 4.87
N LYS A 151 2.37 -15.34 5.38
CA LYS A 151 2.76 -16.57 6.09
C LYS A 151 1.88 -17.76 5.69
N PRO A 152 2.37 -19.02 5.84
CA PRO A 152 1.65 -20.22 5.42
C PRO A 152 0.23 -20.35 5.99
N SER A 153 -0.01 -19.96 7.25
CA SER A 153 -1.34 -20.02 7.85
C SER A 153 -2.34 -19.13 7.11
N ARG A 154 -1.94 -17.92 6.70
CA ARG A 154 -2.83 -17.03 5.94
C ARG A 154 -3.13 -17.50 4.51
N TRP A 155 -2.29 -18.37 3.94
CA TRP A 155 -2.61 -19.05 2.69
C TRP A 155 -3.73 -20.08 2.89
N ALA A 156 -3.75 -20.78 4.03
CA ALA A 156 -4.84 -21.69 4.38
C ALA A 156 -6.17 -20.93 4.59
N ASP A 157 -6.11 -19.74 5.19
CA ASP A 157 -7.26 -18.87 5.48
C ASP A 157 -7.74 -18.06 4.26
N LEU A 158 -7.04 -18.13 3.11
CA LEU A 158 -7.33 -17.30 1.93
C LEU A 158 -8.79 -17.41 1.42
N PRO A 159 -9.44 -18.59 1.41
CA PRO A 159 -10.84 -18.69 1.02
C PRO A 159 -11.78 -17.85 1.91
N GLU A 160 -11.53 -17.84 3.23
CA GLU A 160 -12.32 -17.10 4.21
C GLU A 160 -12.06 -15.59 4.07
N ILE A 161 -10.79 -15.17 3.96
CA ILE A 161 -10.41 -13.78 3.73
C ILE A 161 -11.06 -13.25 2.44
N ALA A 162 -11.06 -14.05 1.38
CA ALA A 162 -11.68 -13.69 0.11
C ALA A 162 -13.22 -13.63 0.21
N ALA A 163 -13.84 -14.51 1.02
CA ALA A 163 -15.29 -14.48 1.25
C ALA A 163 -15.69 -13.22 2.03
N GLU A 164 -14.97 -12.89 3.10
CA GLU A 164 -15.16 -11.67 3.87
C GLU A 164 -15.01 -10.40 2.99
N THR A 165 -13.95 -10.37 2.18
CA THR A 165 -13.71 -9.27 1.23
C THR A 165 -14.86 -9.10 0.25
N ARG A 166 -15.38 -10.20 -0.33
CA ARG A 166 -16.57 -10.14 -1.20
C ARG A 166 -17.81 -9.69 -0.44
N GLY A 167 -17.95 -10.10 0.84
CA GLY A 167 -19.08 -9.74 1.69
C GLY A 167 -19.20 -8.24 1.93
N TRP A 168 -18.10 -7.55 2.22
CA TRP A 168 -18.17 -6.09 2.38
C TRP A 168 -18.21 -5.34 1.04
N LEU A 169 -17.56 -5.84 -0.02
CA LEU A 169 -17.67 -5.26 -1.37
C LEU A 169 -19.11 -5.29 -1.88
N ALA A 170 -19.86 -6.36 -1.62
CA ALA A 170 -21.26 -6.50 -2.01
C ALA A 170 -22.21 -5.49 -1.33
N GLN A 171 -21.76 -4.74 -0.33
CA GLN A 171 -22.52 -3.66 0.32
C GLN A 171 -22.35 -2.30 -0.39
N LEU A 172 -21.51 -2.24 -1.42
CA LEU A 172 -21.27 -1.07 -2.27
C LEU A 172 -22.01 -1.22 -3.61
N PRO A 173 -22.27 -0.12 -4.33
CA PRO A 173 -22.69 -0.18 -5.74
C PRO A 173 -21.69 -1.00 -6.58
N ASP A 174 -22.20 -1.77 -7.56
CA ASP A 174 -21.39 -2.69 -8.36
C ASP A 174 -20.19 -2.02 -9.05
N ASP A 175 -20.39 -0.81 -9.56
CA ASP A 175 -19.35 -0.03 -10.21
C ASP A 175 -18.26 0.45 -9.23
N VAL A 176 -18.61 0.76 -7.98
CA VAL A 176 -17.68 1.11 -6.91
C VAL A 176 -16.89 -0.13 -6.46
N ALA A 177 -17.60 -1.24 -6.25
CA ALA A 177 -16.97 -2.52 -5.92
C ALA A 177 -15.98 -2.98 -7.00
N ALA A 178 -16.33 -2.81 -8.29
CA ALA A 178 -15.46 -3.11 -9.41
C ALA A 178 -14.21 -2.22 -9.46
N ASP A 179 -14.34 -0.92 -9.15
CA ASP A 179 -13.19 -0.02 -9.09
C ASP A 179 -12.21 -0.47 -7.99
N ILE A 180 -12.69 -0.70 -6.79
CA ILE A 180 -11.87 -1.04 -5.61
C ILE A 180 -11.24 -2.43 -5.76
N SER A 181 -12.00 -3.41 -6.26
CA SER A 181 -11.53 -4.79 -6.35
C SER A 181 -10.60 -5.07 -7.53
N ARG A 182 -10.67 -4.27 -8.61
CA ARG A 182 -9.94 -4.57 -9.84
C ARG A 182 -9.48 -3.34 -10.62
N ASN A 183 -10.41 -2.43 -11.01
CA ASN A 183 -10.13 -1.43 -12.02
C ASN A 183 -9.00 -0.47 -11.61
N ASN A 184 -8.90 -0.15 -10.30
CA ASN A 184 -7.83 0.71 -9.79
C ASN A 184 -6.46 0.03 -9.95
N LEU A 185 -6.38 -1.28 -9.68
CA LEU A 185 -5.16 -2.04 -9.88
C LEU A 185 -4.75 -2.08 -11.36
N ASP A 186 -5.70 -2.31 -12.27
CA ASP A 186 -5.46 -2.34 -13.72
C ASP A 186 -5.00 -0.96 -14.24
N ARG A 187 -5.46 0.16 -13.63
CA ARG A 187 -4.99 1.53 -13.95
C ARG A 187 -3.55 1.77 -13.48
N LEU A 188 -3.18 1.29 -12.28
CA LEU A 188 -1.83 1.45 -11.73
C LEU A 188 -0.82 0.53 -12.41
N PHE A 189 -1.26 -0.65 -12.85
CA PHE A 189 -0.41 -1.68 -13.45
C PHE A 189 -0.95 -2.12 -14.80
N PRO A 190 -1.00 -1.23 -15.82
CA PRO A 190 -1.49 -1.59 -17.15
C PRO A 190 -0.65 -2.75 -17.70
N ARG A 191 -1.35 -3.66 -18.39
CA ARG A 191 -0.76 -4.87 -19.00
C ARG A 191 0.06 -4.53 -20.24
#